data_f84b42061d2b361c37866a4ffc6265ee
#
_entry.id   f84b42061d2b361c37866a4ffc6265ee
#
_cell.length_a   1.000
_cell.length_b   1.000
_cell.length_c   1.000
_cell.angle_alpha   90.00
_cell.angle_beta   90.00
_cell.angle_gamma   90.00
#
_symmetry.space_group_name_H-M   'P 1'
#
loop_
_entity.id
_entity.type
_entity.pdbx_description
1 polymer ?
#
loop_
_entity_poly.entity_id
_entity_poly.type
_entity_poly.pdbx_seq_one_letter_code
_entity_poly.pdbx_strand_id
1 'polypeptide(L)'
;FTLWFGGNIAPLPIVTGALGVQLFHLNLIWGIVAILVGHLVGGVLMALHSAQGPQMGIPQMIQSRAQFGTLGALLVVVIAGVMYIGFFASNIVLAGKSLHGVVDTVPVPVGIVIGALGSGIIGIIGYRFIHVLNRIGTWVLGIGIVVGFGYIFTHVQSDDFLTRGSFNLAGWLATVSLAALWQIAFAPYVSDYSRYLPADVKVSSTFWSTYLGSAPVSYTHL
;
A
#
# COMPACT_ATOMS: atom_id res chain seq x y z
N PHE A 1 10.26 3.63 -9.63
CA PHE A 1 9.41 4.75 -9.25
C PHE A 1 7.93 4.48 -9.59
N THR A 2 7.57 4.39 -10.87
CA THR A 2 6.16 4.30 -11.34
C THR A 2 5.39 3.11 -10.77
N LEU A 3 6.03 1.96 -10.52
CA LEU A 3 5.40 0.80 -9.91
C LEU A 3 4.90 1.11 -8.50
N TRP A 4 5.77 1.69 -7.67
CA TRP A 4 5.44 2.00 -6.28
C TRP A 4 4.50 3.18 -6.17
N PHE A 5 4.65 4.17 -7.07
CA PHE A 5 3.70 5.26 -7.20
C PHE A 5 2.29 4.73 -7.46
N GLY A 6 2.12 3.89 -8.49
CA GLY A 6 0.81 3.33 -8.83
C GLY A 6 0.27 2.36 -7.78
N GLY A 7 1.14 1.56 -7.15
CA GLY A 7 0.75 0.60 -6.12
C GLY A 7 0.21 1.25 -4.83
N ASN A 8 0.58 2.51 -4.57
CA ASN A 8 0.07 3.26 -3.43
C ASN A 8 -1.24 4.02 -3.76
N ILE A 9 -1.61 4.16 -5.03
CA ILE A 9 -2.91 4.71 -5.43
C ILE A 9 -3.93 3.57 -5.43
N ALA A 10 -4.49 3.28 -4.27
CA ALA A 10 -5.41 2.16 -4.07
C ALA A 10 -6.49 2.50 -3.03
N PRO A 11 -7.68 1.85 -3.08
CA PRO A 11 -8.75 2.12 -2.12
C PRO A 11 -8.43 1.71 -0.69
N LEU A 12 -7.66 0.63 -0.47
CA LEU A 12 -7.37 0.15 0.88
C LEU A 12 -6.56 1.15 1.73
N PRO A 13 -5.54 1.85 1.19
CA PRO A 13 -4.88 2.96 1.88
C PRO A 13 -5.84 4.03 2.40
N ILE A 14 -6.81 4.45 1.59
CA ILE A 14 -7.81 5.46 1.98
C ILE A 14 -8.59 4.99 3.21
N VAL A 15 -9.03 3.73 3.21
CA VAL A 15 -9.75 3.14 4.36
C VAL A 15 -8.85 3.11 5.60
N THR A 16 -7.59 2.71 5.47
CA THR A 16 -6.66 2.65 6.61
C THR A 16 -6.29 4.04 7.12
N GLY A 17 -6.14 5.03 6.25
CA GLY A 17 -5.89 6.42 6.64
C GLY A 17 -7.05 7.02 7.45
N ALA A 18 -8.29 6.73 7.07
CA ALA A 18 -9.47 7.18 7.78
C ALA A 18 -9.55 6.68 9.24
N LEU A 19 -8.88 5.58 9.60
CA LEU A 19 -8.85 5.05 10.96
C LEU A 19 -8.24 6.05 11.97
N GLY A 20 -7.31 6.88 11.55
CA GLY A 20 -6.71 7.92 12.39
C GLY A 20 -7.77 8.86 12.97
N VAL A 21 -8.72 9.26 12.15
CA VAL A 21 -9.82 10.15 12.53
C VAL A 21 -10.99 9.36 13.16
N GLN A 22 -11.41 8.26 12.54
CA GLN A 22 -12.61 7.53 12.93
C GLN A 22 -12.43 6.69 14.20
N LEU A 23 -11.28 6.02 14.34
CA LEU A 23 -11.04 5.10 15.44
C LEU A 23 -10.20 5.74 16.54
N PHE A 24 -9.21 6.52 16.18
CA PHE A 24 -8.30 7.13 17.14
C PHE A 24 -8.67 8.58 17.51
N HIS A 25 -9.78 9.09 16.93
CA HIS A 25 -10.36 10.40 17.25
C HIS A 25 -9.40 11.59 17.11
N LEU A 26 -8.40 11.46 16.23
CA LEU A 26 -7.53 12.57 15.87
C LEU A 26 -8.30 13.61 15.05
N ASN A 27 -7.98 14.87 15.19
CA ASN A 27 -8.39 15.82 14.17
C ASN A 27 -7.67 15.55 12.83
N LEU A 28 -8.23 16.00 11.75
CA LEU A 28 -7.70 15.71 10.41
C LEU A 28 -6.24 16.14 10.25
N ILE A 29 -5.86 17.31 10.76
CA ILE A 29 -4.48 17.84 10.64
C ILE A 29 -3.48 16.89 11.31
N TRP A 30 -3.74 16.44 12.55
CA TRP A 30 -2.86 15.51 13.24
C TRP A 30 -2.89 14.11 12.64
N GLY A 31 -4.02 13.69 12.05
CA GLY A 31 -4.10 12.48 11.26
C GLY A 31 -3.19 12.53 10.02
N ILE A 32 -3.24 13.61 9.27
CA ILE A 32 -2.38 13.87 8.09
C ILE A 32 -0.90 13.84 8.50
N VAL A 33 -0.53 14.58 9.55
CA VAL A 33 0.86 14.60 10.04
C VAL A 33 1.34 13.21 10.45
N ALA A 34 0.49 12.46 11.16
CA ALA A 34 0.82 11.09 11.58
C ALA A 34 1.05 10.15 10.38
N ILE A 35 0.19 10.22 9.37
CA ILE A 35 0.31 9.43 8.13
C ILE A 35 1.61 9.77 7.40
N LEU A 36 1.90 11.06 7.21
CA LEU A 36 3.14 11.49 6.56
C LEU A 36 4.38 11.00 7.30
N VAL A 37 4.44 11.17 8.62
CA VAL A 37 5.55 10.70 9.44
C VAL A 37 5.70 9.17 9.33
N GLY A 38 4.61 8.43 9.44
CA GLY A 38 4.63 6.98 9.33
C GLY A 38 5.16 6.49 7.99
N HIS A 39 4.68 7.06 6.89
CA HIS A 39 5.16 6.71 5.55
C HIS A 39 6.62 7.09 5.30
N LEU A 40 7.05 8.26 5.78
CA LEU A 40 8.46 8.66 5.67
C LEU A 40 9.37 7.68 6.43
N VAL A 41 9.01 7.29 7.63
CA VAL A 41 9.80 6.33 8.43
C VAL A 41 9.75 4.92 7.82
N GLY A 42 8.55 4.40 7.54
CA GLY A 42 8.38 3.06 6.96
C GLY A 42 8.99 2.93 5.57
N GLY A 43 8.92 4.00 4.78
CA GLY A 43 9.49 4.07 3.44
C GLY A 43 11.00 3.88 3.40
N VAL A 44 11.73 4.32 4.44
CA VAL A 44 13.19 4.06 4.55
C VAL A 44 13.47 2.56 4.58
N LEU A 45 12.74 1.82 5.44
CA LEU A 45 12.92 0.37 5.55
C LEU A 45 12.60 -0.36 4.25
N MET A 46 11.50 0.01 3.60
CA MET A 46 11.14 -0.52 2.29
C MET A 46 12.22 -0.24 1.25
N ALA A 47 12.72 0.99 1.17
CA ALA A 47 13.72 1.40 0.19
C ALA A 47 15.08 0.71 0.40
N LEU A 48 15.48 0.48 1.66
CA LEU A 48 16.71 -0.28 1.99
C LEU A 48 16.62 -1.72 1.47
N HIS A 49 15.48 -2.38 1.62
CA HIS A 49 15.29 -3.74 1.08
C HIS A 49 15.27 -3.74 -0.45
N SER A 50 14.65 -2.74 -1.08
CA SER A 50 14.64 -2.60 -2.54
C SER A 50 16.05 -2.45 -3.11
N ALA A 51 16.94 -1.75 -2.42
CA ALA A 51 18.29 -1.47 -2.86
C ALA A 51 19.16 -2.73 -3.06
N GLN A 52 18.82 -3.84 -2.42
CA GLN A 52 19.53 -5.11 -2.50
C GLN A 52 19.20 -5.90 -3.79
N GLY A 53 18.00 -5.69 -4.35
CA GLY A 53 17.47 -6.51 -5.45
C GLY A 53 18.38 -6.61 -6.67
N PRO A 54 18.83 -5.50 -7.29
CA PRO A 54 19.65 -5.52 -8.50
C PRO A 54 21.00 -6.22 -8.30
N GLN A 55 21.61 -6.07 -7.14
CA GLN A 55 22.93 -6.60 -6.85
C GLN A 55 22.91 -8.10 -6.60
N MET A 56 21.83 -8.60 -5.99
CA MET A 56 21.70 -10.02 -5.67
C MET A 56 21.02 -10.82 -6.78
N GLY A 57 20.15 -10.21 -7.58
CA GLY A 57 19.47 -10.86 -8.71
C GLY A 57 18.54 -12.03 -8.36
N ILE A 58 18.36 -12.34 -7.08
CA ILE A 58 17.59 -13.49 -6.58
C ILE A 58 16.33 -13.02 -5.82
N PRO A 59 15.28 -13.87 -5.72
CA PRO A 59 14.09 -13.56 -4.95
C PRO A 59 14.39 -13.21 -3.50
N GLN A 60 13.67 -12.25 -2.93
CA GLN A 60 13.94 -11.75 -1.59
C GLN A 60 13.78 -12.83 -0.52
N MET A 61 12.82 -13.73 -0.67
CA MET A 61 12.65 -14.87 0.24
C MET A 61 13.89 -15.80 0.23
N ILE A 62 14.62 -15.89 -0.89
CA ILE A 62 15.89 -16.64 -0.95
C ILE A 62 17.01 -15.86 -0.27
N GLN A 63 17.02 -14.54 -0.41
CA GLN A 63 18.00 -13.68 0.28
C GLN A 63 17.95 -13.85 1.79
N SER A 64 16.76 -14.08 2.36
CA SER A 64 16.57 -14.29 3.80
C SER A 64 17.33 -15.51 4.35
N ARG A 65 17.71 -16.46 3.48
CA ARG A 65 18.51 -17.63 3.90
C ARG A 65 19.93 -17.24 4.34
N ALA A 66 20.48 -16.20 3.78
CA ALA A 66 21.80 -15.69 4.19
C ALA A 66 21.76 -15.06 5.59
N GLN A 67 20.60 -14.49 5.97
CA GLN A 67 20.42 -13.79 7.24
C GLN A 67 19.96 -14.72 8.38
N PHE A 68 19.05 -15.66 8.07
CA PHE A 68 18.36 -16.47 9.08
C PHE A 68 18.64 -17.98 8.95
N GLY A 69 19.47 -18.39 8.00
CA GLY A 69 19.66 -19.82 7.68
C GLY A 69 18.42 -20.44 7.02
N THR A 70 18.48 -21.74 6.74
CA THR A 70 17.40 -22.42 6.00
C THR A 70 16.09 -22.48 6.79
N LEU A 71 16.15 -22.83 8.07
CA LEU A 71 14.96 -22.95 8.93
C LEU A 71 14.36 -21.57 9.25
N GLY A 72 15.21 -20.57 9.53
CA GLY A 72 14.75 -19.22 9.76
C GLY A 72 14.10 -18.61 8.50
N ALA A 73 14.65 -18.86 7.32
CA ALA A 73 14.04 -18.43 6.07
C ALA A 73 12.67 -19.09 5.82
N LEU A 74 12.49 -20.35 6.19
CA LEU A 74 11.19 -21.00 6.11
C LEU A 74 10.14 -20.30 7.00
N LEU A 75 10.53 -19.93 8.22
CA LEU A 75 9.66 -19.16 9.12
C LEU A 75 9.28 -17.81 8.50
N VAL A 76 10.24 -17.08 7.92
CA VAL A 76 10.00 -15.82 7.24
C VAL A 76 9.00 -15.99 6.08
N VAL A 77 9.15 -17.04 5.27
CA VAL A 77 8.22 -17.34 4.17
C VAL A 77 6.80 -17.63 4.68
N VAL A 78 6.65 -18.39 5.76
CA VAL A 78 5.33 -18.67 6.34
C VAL A 78 4.68 -17.40 6.86
N ILE A 79 5.41 -16.57 7.61
CA ILE A 79 4.88 -15.30 8.14
C ILE A 79 4.48 -14.37 6.99
N ALA A 80 5.33 -14.21 5.98
CA ALA A 80 5.02 -13.40 4.80
C ALA A 80 3.79 -13.94 4.05
N GLY A 81 3.67 -15.26 3.91
CA GLY A 81 2.52 -15.91 3.29
C GLY A 81 1.21 -15.58 4.02
N VAL A 82 1.20 -15.70 5.34
CA VAL A 82 0.02 -15.33 6.17
C VAL A 82 -0.33 -13.85 5.99
N MET A 83 0.67 -12.97 5.99
CA MET A 83 0.49 -11.54 5.77
C MET A 83 -0.14 -11.27 4.39
N TYR A 84 0.36 -11.89 3.32
CA TYR A 84 -0.19 -11.72 1.97
C TYR A 84 -1.61 -12.23 1.83
N ILE A 85 -1.94 -13.36 2.45
CA ILE A 85 -3.32 -13.87 2.51
C ILE A 85 -4.22 -12.86 3.22
N GLY A 86 -3.77 -12.25 4.32
CA GLY A 86 -4.51 -11.22 5.03
C GLY A 86 -4.79 -9.98 4.16
N PHE A 87 -3.78 -9.46 3.46
CA PHE A 87 -3.95 -8.35 2.53
C PHE A 87 -4.85 -8.73 1.34
N PHE A 88 -4.69 -9.91 0.79
CA PHE A 88 -5.55 -10.41 -0.28
C PHE A 88 -7.01 -10.45 0.18
N ALA A 89 -7.30 -11.06 1.33
CA ALA A 89 -8.64 -11.14 1.88
C ALA A 89 -9.25 -9.75 2.10
N SER A 90 -8.50 -8.82 2.66
CA SER A 90 -8.96 -7.43 2.87
C SER A 90 -9.31 -6.74 1.56
N ASN A 91 -8.46 -6.89 0.55
CA ASN A 91 -8.67 -6.26 -0.77
C ASN A 91 -9.88 -6.86 -1.51
N ILE A 92 -10.09 -8.18 -1.50
CA ILE A 92 -11.25 -8.79 -2.18
C ILE A 92 -12.56 -8.44 -1.48
N VAL A 93 -12.56 -8.34 -0.14
CA VAL A 93 -13.75 -7.86 0.60
C VAL A 93 -14.07 -6.42 0.23
N LEU A 94 -13.05 -5.56 0.15
CA LEU A 94 -13.23 -4.17 -0.27
C LEU A 94 -13.73 -4.09 -1.73
N ALA A 95 -13.18 -4.90 -2.64
CA ALA A 95 -13.64 -4.98 -4.03
C ALA A 95 -15.12 -5.42 -4.11
N GLY A 96 -15.52 -6.42 -3.31
CA GLY A 96 -16.90 -6.88 -3.25
C GLY A 96 -17.85 -5.78 -2.75
N LYS A 97 -17.47 -5.06 -1.70
CA LYS A 97 -18.25 -3.91 -1.18
C LYS A 97 -18.32 -2.77 -2.19
N SER A 98 -17.22 -2.46 -2.87
CA SER A 98 -17.17 -1.41 -3.90
C SER A 98 -18.05 -1.76 -5.09
N LEU A 99 -18.04 -3.02 -5.55
CA LEU A 99 -18.89 -3.47 -6.63
C LEU A 99 -20.36 -3.38 -6.27
N HIS A 100 -20.74 -3.82 -5.06
CA HIS A 100 -22.11 -3.66 -4.55
C HIS A 100 -22.52 -2.19 -4.45
N GLY A 101 -21.62 -1.31 -4.03
CA GLY A 101 -21.89 0.13 -3.95
C GLY A 101 -22.13 0.81 -5.30
N VAL A 102 -21.61 0.25 -6.40
CA VAL A 102 -21.83 0.75 -7.77
C VAL A 102 -23.02 0.04 -8.43
N VAL A 103 -23.19 -1.25 -8.15
CA VAL A 103 -24.25 -2.11 -8.70
C VAL A 103 -24.92 -2.84 -7.54
N ASP A 104 -25.95 -2.22 -6.96
CA ASP A 104 -26.66 -2.70 -5.77
C ASP A 104 -27.29 -4.08 -5.93
N THR A 105 -27.62 -4.47 -7.16
CA THR A 105 -28.15 -5.80 -7.50
C THR A 105 -27.11 -6.92 -7.36
N VAL A 106 -25.81 -6.59 -7.31
CA VAL A 106 -24.74 -7.59 -7.10
C VAL A 106 -24.46 -7.76 -5.61
N PRO A 107 -24.77 -8.92 -5.00
CA PRO A 107 -24.48 -9.15 -3.58
C PRO A 107 -22.97 -9.10 -3.29
N VAL A 108 -22.59 -8.59 -2.12
CA VAL A 108 -21.16 -8.49 -1.70
C VAL A 108 -20.40 -9.82 -1.85
N PRO A 109 -20.95 -11.01 -1.46
CA PRO A 109 -20.25 -12.28 -1.66
C PRO A 109 -19.93 -12.59 -3.11
N VAL A 110 -20.83 -12.25 -4.04
CA VAL A 110 -20.61 -12.42 -5.49
C VAL A 110 -19.48 -11.51 -5.97
N GLY A 111 -19.48 -10.26 -5.52
CA GLY A 111 -18.41 -9.32 -5.80
C GLY A 111 -17.04 -9.77 -5.27
N ILE A 112 -17.00 -10.40 -4.08
CA ILE A 112 -15.79 -11.01 -3.50
C ILE A 112 -15.27 -12.13 -4.42
N VAL A 113 -16.14 -13.03 -4.87
CA VAL A 113 -15.75 -14.12 -5.78
C VAL A 113 -15.23 -13.59 -7.09
N ILE A 114 -15.88 -12.60 -7.69
CA ILE A 114 -15.42 -11.94 -8.92
C ILE A 114 -14.04 -11.32 -8.71
N GLY A 115 -13.82 -10.59 -7.61
CA GLY A 115 -12.53 -10.00 -7.26
C GLY A 115 -11.44 -11.05 -7.06
N ALA A 116 -11.75 -12.16 -6.37
CA ALA A 116 -10.83 -13.25 -6.13
C ALA A 116 -10.41 -13.96 -7.43
N LEU A 117 -11.37 -14.27 -8.30
CA LEU A 117 -11.10 -14.90 -9.61
C LEU A 117 -10.31 -13.95 -10.51
N GLY A 118 -10.70 -12.68 -10.59
CA GLY A 118 -10.00 -11.69 -11.40
C GLY A 118 -8.54 -11.51 -10.97
N SER A 119 -8.28 -11.34 -9.68
CA SER A 119 -6.93 -11.20 -9.15
C SER A 119 -6.12 -12.49 -9.27
N GLY A 120 -6.75 -13.66 -9.14
CA GLY A 120 -6.12 -14.95 -9.38
C GLY A 120 -5.65 -15.11 -10.83
N ILE A 121 -6.49 -14.79 -11.79
CA ILE A 121 -6.15 -14.80 -13.23
C ILE A 121 -4.98 -13.86 -13.52
N ILE A 122 -5.01 -12.63 -12.96
CA ILE A 122 -3.93 -11.65 -13.10
C ILE A 122 -2.61 -12.20 -12.55
N GLY A 123 -2.67 -12.85 -11.37
CA GLY A 123 -1.51 -13.47 -10.75
C GLY A 123 -0.90 -14.61 -11.59
N ILE A 124 -1.74 -15.42 -12.25
CA ILE A 124 -1.31 -16.52 -13.13
C ILE A 124 -0.66 -15.98 -14.42
N ILE A 125 -1.23 -14.95 -15.03
CA ILE A 125 -0.66 -14.30 -16.24
C ILE A 125 0.70 -13.66 -15.93
N GLY A 126 0.86 -13.13 -14.71
CA GLY A 126 2.13 -12.77 -14.12
C GLY A 126 2.59 -11.33 -14.37
N TYR A 127 3.88 -11.10 -14.13
CA TYR A 127 4.54 -9.81 -13.94
C TYR A 127 4.21 -8.75 -15.00
N ARG A 128 4.25 -9.11 -16.27
CA ARG A 128 4.00 -8.16 -17.38
C ARG A 128 2.59 -7.59 -17.34
N PHE A 129 1.61 -8.42 -17.05
CA PHE A 129 0.21 -8.02 -16.99
C PHE A 129 -0.08 -7.18 -15.75
N ILE A 130 0.55 -7.49 -14.63
CA ILE A 130 0.49 -6.68 -13.40
C ILE A 130 0.93 -5.24 -13.68
N HIS A 131 2.04 -5.05 -14.43
CA HIS A 131 2.51 -3.71 -14.79
C HIS A 131 1.53 -2.93 -15.68
N VAL A 132 0.89 -3.59 -16.64
CA VAL A 132 -0.12 -2.95 -17.50
C VAL A 132 -1.32 -2.51 -16.68
N LEU A 133 -1.84 -3.41 -15.85
CA LEU A 133 -2.98 -3.11 -14.97
C LEU A 133 -2.66 -2.03 -13.94
N ASN A 134 -1.47 -2.08 -13.34
CA ASN A 134 -1.03 -1.04 -12.40
C ASN A 134 -0.99 0.33 -13.08
N ARG A 135 -0.50 0.42 -14.32
CA ARG A 135 -0.49 1.68 -15.08
C ARG A 135 -1.89 2.20 -15.36
N ILE A 136 -2.79 1.35 -15.82
CA ILE A 136 -4.20 1.72 -16.09
C ILE A 136 -4.88 2.10 -14.78
N GLY A 137 -4.75 1.28 -13.76
CA GLY A 137 -5.33 1.49 -12.43
C GLY A 137 -4.87 2.81 -11.80
N THR A 138 -3.59 3.15 -11.94
CA THR A 138 -3.04 4.43 -11.45
C THR A 138 -3.80 5.63 -12.02
N TRP A 139 -4.05 5.64 -13.32
CA TRP A 139 -4.79 6.74 -13.97
C TRP A 139 -6.27 6.74 -13.56
N VAL A 140 -6.93 5.58 -13.63
CA VAL A 140 -8.37 5.48 -13.32
C VAL A 140 -8.64 5.83 -11.85
N LEU A 141 -7.89 5.24 -10.94
CA LEU A 141 -8.04 5.51 -9.50
C LEU A 141 -7.57 6.92 -9.13
N GLY A 142 -6.45 7.39 -9.72
CA GLY A 142 -5.95 8.74 -9.49
C GLY A 142 -6.96 9.81 -9.90
N ILE A 143 -7.57 9.68 -11.08
CA ILE A 143 -8.65 10.58 -11.53
C ILE A 143 -9.85 10.46 -10.57
N GLY A 144 -10.25 9.24 -10.23
CA GLY A 144 -11.36 9.01 -9.30
C GLY A 144 -11.15 9.67 -7.93
N ILE A 145 -9.93 9.59 -7.39
CA ILE A 145 -9.55 10.25 -6.12
C ILE A 145 -9.65 11.77 -6.26
N VAL A 146 -9.07 12.35 -7.32
CA VAL A 146 -9.10 13.80 -7.55
C VAL A 146 -10.54 14.30 -7.69
N VAL A 147 -11.38 13.59 -8.45
CA VAL A 147 -12.80 13.93 -8.60
C VAL A 147 -13.55 13.79 -7.28
N GLY A 148 -13.29 12.70 -6.52
CA GLY A 148 -13.90 12.46 -5.22
C GLY A 148 -13.55 13.55 -4.20
N PHE A 149 -12.27 13.93 -4.10
CA PHE A 149 -11.86 15.05 -3.24
C PHE A 149 -12.46 16.38 -3.71
N GLY A 150 -12.45 16.65 -5.01
CA GLY A 150 -13.11 17.86 -5.56
C GLY A 150 -14.58 17.92 -5.19
N TYR A 151 -15.30 16.81 -5.26
CA TYR A 151 -16.69 16.73 -4.84
C TYR A 151 -16.86 16.99 -3.33
N ILE A 152 -16.04 16.36 -2.49
CA ILE A 152 -16.07 16.57 -1.03
C ILE A 152 -15.84 18.03 -0.69
N PHE A 153 -14.80 18.66 -1.23
CA PHE A 153 -14.48 20.07 -0.94
C PHE A 153 -15.55 21.05 -1.40
N THR A 154 -16.34 20.70 -2.42
CA THR A 154 -17.40 21.59 -2.93
C THR A 154 -18.76 21.38 -2.27
N HIS A 155 -19.02 20.19 -1.71
CA HIS A 155 -20.35 19.82 -1.21
C HIS A 155 -20.39 19.56 0.31
N VAL A 156 -19.26 19.21 0.93
CA VAL A 156 -19.18 19.02 2.37
C VAL A 156 -18.79 20.33 3.03
N GLN A 157 -19.80 21.12 3.39
CA GLN A 157 -19.62 22.34 4.18
C GLN A 157 -19.75 22.00 5.65
N SER A 158 -18.62 21.89 6.33
CA SER A 158 -18.58 21.76 7.78
C SER A 158 -17.49 22.72 8.26
N ASP A 159 -17.89 23.73 9.02
CA ASP A 159 -16.97 24.71 9.60
C ASP A 159 -15.91 24.06 10.49
N ASP A 160 -16.20 22.85 10.98
CA ASP A 160 -15.33 22.09 11.89
C ASP A 160 -14.52 20.99 11.20
N PHE A 161 -14.54 20.86 9.87
CA PHE A 161 -13.95 19.71 9.15
C PHE A 161 -12.47 19.46 9.49
N LEU A 162 -11.68 20.52 9.63
CA LEU A 162 -10.25 20.43 9.91
C LEU A 162 -9.94 20.28 11.41
N THR A 163 -10.83 20.78 12.26
CA THR A 163 -10.59 20.94 13.71
C THR A 163 -11.36 19.93 14.57
N ARG A 164 -12.31 19.21 13.98
CA ARG A 164 -13.11 18.20 14.67
C ARG A 164 -12.23 17.08 15.21
N GLY A 165 -12.32 16.78 16.48
CA GLY A 165 -11.44 15.87 17.20
C GLY A 165 -10.34 16.62 17.94
N SER A 166 -9.39 15.90 18.51
CA SER A 166 -8.30 16.48 19.29
C SER A 166 -6.99 15.74 19.04
N PHE A 167 -5.89 16.34 19.46
CA PHE A 167 -4.63 15.61 19.54
C PHE A 167 -4.65 14.70 20.77
N ASN A 168 -4.31 13.42 20.56
CA ASN A 168 -3.92 12.52 21.63
C ASN A 168 -2.71 11.69 21.17
N LEU A 169 -1.71 11.59 22.04
CA LEU A 169 -0.43 10.96 21.68
C LEU A 169 -0.58 9.47 21.31
N ALA A 170 -1.43 8.74 22.03
CA ALA A 170 -1.65 7.31 21.78
C ALA A 170 -2.26 7.07 20.40
N GLY A 171 -3.30 7.81 20.03
CA GLY A 171 -3.91 7.74 18.71
C GLY A 171 -2.98 8.22 17.60
N TRP A 172 -2.16 9.26 17.89
CA TRP A 172 -1.18 9.74 16.93
C TRP A 172 -0.11 8.68 16.64
N LEU A 173 0.48 8.08 17.69
CA LEU A 173 1.45 6.98 17.54
C LEU A 173 0.84 5.74 16.88
N ALA A 174 -0.41 5.41 17.18
CA ALA A 174 -1.12 4.32 16.52
C ALA A 174 -1.27 4.59 15.01
N THR A 175 -1.64 5.81 14.63
CA THR A 175 -1.77 6.21 13.22
C THR A 175 -0.41 6.22 12.51
N VAL A 176 0.64 6.73 13.15
CA VAL A 176 2.04 6.64 12.64
C VAL A 176 2.42 5.19 12.41
N SER A 177 2.11 4.31 13.37
CA SER A 177 2.44 2.88 13.27
C SER A 177 1.69 2.20 12.12
N LEU A 178 0.42 2.50 11.92
CA LEU A 178 -0.36 1.96 10.79
C LEU A 178 0.20 2.43 9.44
N ALA A 179 0.54 3.70 9.32
CA ALA A 179 1.11 4.25 8.09
C ALA A 179 2.52 3.68 7.83
N ALA A 180 3.36 3.52 8.86
CA ALA A 180 4.66 2.88 8.73
C ALA A 180 4.52 1.40 8.35
N LEU A 181 3.58 0.68 8.98
CA LEU A 181 3.30 -0.72 8.68
C LEU A 181 2.93 -0.94 7.21
N TRP A 182 2.20 -0.01 6.60
CA TRP A 182 1.85 -0.07 5.18
C TRP A 182 3.10 -0.19 4.30
N GLN A 183 4.11 0.65 4.53
CA GLN A 183 5.38 0.61 3.80
C GLN A 183 6.22 -0.61 4.17
N ILE A 184 6.26 -0.96 5.44
CA ILE A 184 7.01 -2.12 5.94
C ILE A 184 6.44 -3.43 5.37
N ALA A 185 5.13 -3.51 5.14
CA ALA A 185 4.49 -4.68 4.54
C ALA A 185 4.98 -4.97 3.11
N PHE A 186 5.49 -3.98 2.38
CA PHE A 186 6.13 -4.19 1.08
C PHE A 186 7.59 -4.67 1.20
N ALA A 187 8.26 -4.40 2.32
CA ALA A 187 9.67 -4.70 2.50
C ALA A 187 10.05 -6.18 2.23
N PRO A 188 9.24 -7.20 2.61
CA PRO A 188 9.59 -8.60 2.39
C PRO A 188 9.65 -9.05 0.93
N TYR A 189 9.15 -8.25 -0.03
CA TYR A 189 9.13 -8.61 -1.45
C TYR A 189 9.48 -7.46 -2.40
N VAL A 190 9.85 -6.32 -1.88
CA VAL A 190 10.16 -5.14 -2.71
C VAL A 190 11.33 -5.39 -3.65
N SER A 191 12.32 -6.18 -3.23
CA SER A 191 13.47 -6.52 -4.08
C SER A 191 13.12 -7.54 -5.17
N ASP A 192 12.02 -8.25 -5.09
CA ASP A 192 11.53 -9.11 -6.16
C ASP A 192 11.20 -8.33 -7.43
N TYR A 193 10.87 -7.05 -7.30
CA TYR A 193 10.66 -6.13 -8.42
C TYR A 193 11.95 -5.46 -8.85
N SER A 194 12.78 -5.00 -7.92
CA SER A 194 14.00 -4.28 -8.24
C SER A 194 15.10 -5.19 -8.78
N ARG A 195 15.08 -6.50 -8.52
CA ARG A 195 16.06 -7.48 -9.04
C ARG A 195 16.08 -7.59 -10.57
N TYR A 196 15.08 -7.07 -11.27
CA TYR A 196 15.04 -7.01 -12.72
C TYR A 196 15.75 -5.78 -13.31
N LEU A 197 16.23 -4.87 -12.47
CA LEU A 197 17.08 -3.77 -12.88
C LEU A 197 18.50 -4.27 -13.19
N PRO A 198 19.27 -3.56 -14.04
CA PRO A 198 20.66 -3.91 -14.30
C PRO A 198 21.49 -4.01 -13.01
N ALA A 199 22.41 -4.97 -12.94
CA ALA A 199 23.23 -5.22 -11.75
C ALA A 199 24.19 -4.05 -11.41
N ASP A 200 24.54 -3.23 -12.39
CA ASP A 200 25.40 -2.06 -12.28
C ASP A 200 24.64 -0.78 -11.85
N VAL A 201 23.31 -0.86 -11.66
CA VAL A 201 22.54 0.29 -11.18
C VAL A 201 23.02 0.70 -9.79
N LYS A 202 23.18 2.01 -9.59
CA LYS A 202 23.61 2.53 -8.29
C LYS A 202 22.59 2.20 -7.20
N VAL A 203 23.08 1.69 -6.07
CA VAL A 203 22.28 1.40 -4.86
C VAL A 203 21.41 2.59 -4.47
N SER A 204 22.02 3.79 -4.46
CA SER A 204 21.31 5.03 -4.15
C SER A 204 20.18 5.35 -5.12
N SER A 205 20.34 5.05 -6.41
CA SER A 205 19.28 5.27 -7.41
C SER A 205 18.09 4.35 -7.16
N THR A 206 18.32 3.09 -6.83
CA THR A 206 17.26 2.13 -6.50
C THR A 206 16.56 2.54 -5.20
N PHE A 207 17.34 2.91 -4.18
CA PHE A 207 16.80 3.42 -2.91
C PHE A 207 15.87 4.62 -3.14
N TRP A 208 16.37 5.69 -3.74
CA TRP A 208 15.59 6.91 -3.93
C TRP A 208 14.40 6.73 -4.87
N SER A 209 14.53 5.89 -5.90
CA SER A 209 13.41 5.59 -6.79
C SER A 209 12.26 4.86 -6.07
N THR A 210 12.59 3.97 -5.15
CA THR A 210 11.59 3.29 -4.32
C THR A 210 11.03 4.23 -3.26
N TYR A 211 11.87 4.93 -2.54
CA TYR A 211 11.46 5.85 -1.48
C TYR A 211 10.55 6.96 -2.00
N LEU A 212 10.98 7.67 -3.04
CA LEU A 212 10.21 8.76 -3.64
C LEU A 212 8.99 8.27 -4.43
N GLY A 213 9.01 7.03 -4.91
CA GLY A 213 7.85 6.42 -5.55
C GLY A 213 6.79 5.93 -4.57
N SER A 214 7.14 5.75 -3.31
CA SER A 214 6.28 5.15 -2.30
C SER A 214 5.88 6.15 -1.21
N ALA A 215 6.84 6.74 -0.48
CA ALA A 215 6.55 7.56 0.68
C ALA A 215 5.77 8.85 0.40
N PRO A 216 6.09 9.67 -0.63
CA PRO A 216 5.33 10.90 -0.90
C PRO A 216 3.95 10.67 -1.48
N VAL A 217 3.70 9.52 -2.13
CA VAL A 217 2.39 9.22 -2.78
C VAL A 217 1.32 8.86 -1.78
N SER A 218 1.71 8.74 -0.53
CA SER A 218 0.84 8.37 0.57
C SER A 218 -0.24 9.40 0.92
N TYR A 219 -0.36 10.51 0.15
CA TYR A 219 -1.53 11.41 0.30
C TYR A 219 -2.85 10.72 -0.05
N THR A 220 -2.81 9.60 -0.75
CA THR A 220 -4.02 8.79 -0.98
C THR A 220 -4.58 8.16 0.29
N HIS A 221 -3.83 8.22 1.40
CA HIS A 221 -4.27 7.80 2.73
C HIS A 221 -4.97 8.93 3.49
N LEU A 222 -4.99 10.14 2.94
CA LEU A 222 -5.66 11.32 3.49
C LEU A 222 -7.11 11.39 3.06
#